data_5d99fd81ab9ce969db8a853b4aeacb9d
#
_entry.id   5d99fd81ab9ce969db8a853b4aeacb9d
#
_cell.length_a   1.000
_cell.length_b   1.000
_cell.length_c   1.000
_cell.angle_alpha   90.00
_cell.angle_beta   90.00
_cell.angle_gamma   90.00
#
_symmetry.space_group_name_H-M   'P 1'
#
loop_
_entity.id
_entity.type
_entity.pdbx_description
1 polymer ?
#
loop_
_entity_poly.entity_id
_entity_poly.type
_entity_poly.pdbx_seq_one_letter_code
_entity_poly.pdbx_strand_id
1 'polypeptide(L)'
;QRVAIARALANDSDIILMDEPFASLDYFTRETLQNETINICMNSKKSIIFVTHSIDESLILGKKIIIFEGGKIKKEYDLNHENYDRNILSPFFIELKKDILNSIKN
;
A
#
# COMPACT_ATOMS: atom_id res chain seq x y z
N GLN A 1 6.82 7.72 13.46
CA GLN A 1 6.57 6.88 12.28
C GLN A 1 7.70 6.95 11.25
N ARG A 2 8.27 8.12 11.02
CA ARG A 2 9.43 8.24 10.11
C ARG A 2 10.59 7.37 10.56
N VAL A 3 10.87 7.38 11.86
CA VAL A 3 11.96 6.59 12.43
C VAL A 3 11.68 5.10 12.27
N ALA A 4 10.44 4.69 12.53
CA ALA A 4 10.05 3.27 12.40
C ALA A 4 10.17 2.79 10.95
N ILE A 5 9.72 3.60 10.00
CA ILE A 5 9.80 3.27 8.57
C ILE A 5 11.27 3.21 8.13
N ALA A 6 12.07 4.20 8.53
CA ALA A 6 13.48 4.24 8.19
C ALA A 6 14.24 3.04 8.75
N ARG A 7 13.94 2.63 9.99
CA ARG A 7 14.55 1.44 10.58
C ARG A 7 14.20 0.17 9.80
N ALA A 8 12.93 0.02 9.43
CA ALA A 8 12.50 -1.13 8.66
C ALA A 8 13.24 -1.20 7.33
N LEU A 9 13.36 -0.05 6.66
CA LEU A 9 14.01 0.01 5.35
C LEU A 9 15.53 -0.14 5.43
N ALA A 10 16.13 0.21 6.55
CA ALA A 10 17.57 0.05 6.78
C ALA A 10 17.95 -1.38 7.18
N ASN A 11 16.98 -2.23 7.47
CA ASN A 11 17.21 -3.63 7.83
C ASN A 11 17.83 -4.38 6.64
N ASP A 12 18.69 -5.34 6.92
CA ASP A 12 19.34 -6.16 5.88
C ASP A 12 18.42 -7.19 5.24
N SER A 13 17.21 -7.36 5.76
CA SER A 13 16.24 -8.32 5.19
C SER A 13 15.80 -7.89 3.80
N ASP A 14 15.63 -8.88 2.92
CA ASP A 14 15.10 -8.65 1.57
C ASP A 14 13.58 -8.41 1.57
N ILE A 15 12.90 -8.84 2.61
CA ILE A 15 11.45 -8.70 2.78
C ILE A 15 11.18 -7.93 4.06
N ILE A 16 10.35 -6.90 3.95
CA ILE A 16 9.96 -6.05 5.08
C ILE A 16 8.45 -6.10 5.23
N LEU A 17 7.98 -6.32 6.45
CA LEU A 17 6.55 -6.27 6.78
C LEU A 17 6.28 -4.98 7.54
N MET A 18 5.34 -4.19 7.03
CA MET A 18 4.87 -2.97 7.70
C MET A 18 3.38 -3.12 7.99
N ASP A 19 3.03 -3.13 9.28
CA ASP A 19 1.64 -3.28 9.71
C ASP A 19 1.09 -1.92 10.11
N GLU A 20 0.13 -1.42 9.33
CA GLU A 20 -0.52 -0.13 9.56
C GLU A 20 0.47 1.00 9.81
N PRO A 21 1.48 1.19 8.92
CA PRO A 21 2.57 2.15 9.21
C PRO A 21 2.12 3.61 9.24
N PHE A 22 0.95 3.92 8.66
CA PHE A 22 0.45 5.30 8.60
C PHE A 22 -0.78 5.52 9.45
N ALA A 23 -1.17 4.54 10.26
CA ALA A 23 -2.31 4.67 11.17
C ALA A 23 -2.03 5.76 12.21
N SER A 24 -3.08 6.46 12.63
CA SER A 24 -3.02 7.51 13.65
C SER A 24 -2.30 8.80 13.24
N LEU A 25 -1.92 8.93 11.97
CA LEU A 25 -1.33 10.15 11.46
C LEU A 25 -2.41 11.08 10.90
N ASP A 26 -2.18 12.39 11.02
CA ASP A 26 -3.05 13.36 10.36
C ASP A 26 -2.89 13.28 8.83
N TYR A 27 -3.82 13.88 8.10
CA TYR A 27 -3.89 13.77 6.65
C TYR A 27 -2.59 14.20 5.96
N PHE A 28 -2.07 15.37 6.32
CA PHE A 28 -0.89 15.93 5.65
C PHE A 28 0.38 15.14 5.95
N THR A 29 0.56 14.75 7.20
CA THR A 29 1.70 13.94 7.61
C THR A 29 1.66 12.57 6.92
N ARG A 30 0.48 11.97 6.87
CA ARG A 30 0.29 10.68 6.19
C ARG A 30 0.67 10.77 4.71
N GLU A 31 0.16 11.79 4.02
CA GLU A 31 0.44 11.96 2.60
C GLU A 31 1.94 12.15 2.35
N THR A 32 2.60 12.97 3.15
CA THR A 32 4.04 13.18 3.04
C THR A 32 4.82 11.89 3.23
N LEU A 33 4.48 11.12 4.26
CA LEU A 33 5.18 9.86 4.55
C LEU A 33 4.89 8.79 3.51
N GLN A 34 3.67 8.75 2.98
CA GLN A 34 3.34 7.83 1.88
C GLN A 34 4.18 8.13 0.65
N ASN A 35 4.31 9.41 0.29
CA ASN A 35 5.12 9.81 -0.86
C ASN A 35 6.61 9.51 -0.65
N GLU A 36 7.14 9.76 0.53
CA GLU A 36 8.53 9.42 0.86
C GLU A 36 8.75 7.90 0.78
N THR A 37 7.79 7.12 1.28
CA THR A 37 7.87 5.67 1.24
C THR A 37 7.86 5.14 -0.18
N ILE A 38 7.01 5.70 -1.05
CA ILE A 38 6.98 5.33 -2.47
C ILE A 38 8.34 5.58 -3.11
N ASN A 39 8.94 6.74 -2.87
CA ASN A 39 10.25 7.08 -3.43
C ASN A 39 11.32 6.09 -3.00
N ILE A 40 11.32 5.71 -1.73
CA ILE A 40 12.27 4.72 -1.20
C ILE A 40 12.04 3.35 -1.82
N CYS A 41 10.76 2.93 -1.93
CA CYS A 41 10.42 1.63 -2.52
C CYS A 41 10.85 1.54 -3.98
N MET A 42 10.70 2.61 -4.75
CA MET A 42 11.10 2.65 -6.15
C MET A 42 12.61 2.49 -6.33
N ASN A 43 13.39 2.93 -5.35
CA ASN A 43 14.84 2.90 -5.39
C ASN A 43 15.45 1.73 -4.63
N SER A 44 14.61 0.92 -4.00
CA SER A 44 15.05 -0.22 -3.19
C SER A 44 14.82 -1.53 -3.92
N LYS A 45 15.69 -2.50 -3.69
CA LYS A 45 15.51 -3.87 -4.19
C LYS A 45 14.72 -4.73 -3.22
N LYS A 46 14.26 -4.14 -2.11
CA LYS A 46 13.53 -4.88 -1.08
C LYS A 46 12.09 -5.08 -1.47
N SER A 47 11.52 -6.21 -1.07
CA SER A 47 10.08 -6.44 -1.17
C SER A 47 9.40 -5.97 0.11
N ILE A 48 8.35 -5.18 -0.02
CA ILE A 48 7.68 -4.60 1.13
C ILE A 48 6.23 -5.05 1.11
N ILE A 49 5.78 -5.56 2.25
CA ILE A 49 4.38 -5.95 2.47
C ILE A 49 3.75 -4.94 3.42
N PHE A 50 2.74 -4.22 2.94
CA PHE A 50 1.97 -3.29 3.75
C PHE A 50 0.65 -3.92 4.14
N VAL A 51 0.36 -3.97 5.44
CA VAL A 51 -0.96 -4.36 5.94
C VAL A 51 -1.71 -3.09 6.29
N THR A 52 -2.89 -2.91 5.73
CA THR A 52 -3.70 -1.72 5.96
C THR A 52 -5.19 -2.02 5.84
N HIS A 53 -6.00 -1.27 6.55
CA HIS A 53 -7.46 -1.29 6.40
C HIS A 53 -7.94 -0.22 5.42
N SER A 54 -7.04 0.63 4.92
CA SER A 54 -7.39 1.69 3.99
C SER A 54 -7.25 1.23 2.54
N ILE A 55 -8.36 1.19 1.83
CA ILE A 55 -8.36 0.84 0.40
C ILE A 55 -7.56 1.88 -0.39
N ASP A 56 -7.74 3.16 -0.08
CA ASP A 56 -7.01 4.22 -0.78
C ASP A 56 -5.50 4.06 -0.62
N GLU A 57 -5.03 3.71 0.57
CA GLU A 57 -3.63 3.44 0.82
C GLU A 57 -3.10 2.31 -0.04
N SER A 58 -3.86 1.22 -0.15
CA SER A 58 -3.46 0.09 -0.98
C SER A 58 -3.35 0.48 -2.45
N LEU A 59 -4.24 1.36 -2.92
CA LEU A 59 -4.21 1.84 -4.31
C LEU A 59 -3.02 2.76 -4.58
N ILE A 60 -2.60 3.52 -3.58
CA ILE A 60 -1.46 4.43 -3.71
C ILE A 60 -0.13 3.67 -3.66
N LEU A 61 0.00 2.70 -2.77
CA LEU A 61 1.27 2.06 -2.46
C LEU A 61 1.50 0.74 -3.17
N GLY A 62 0.44 -0.03 -3.44
CA GLY A 62 0.59 -1.42 -3.83
C GLY A 62 0.85 -1.64 -5.31
N LYS A 63 1.81 -2.47 -5.63
CA LYS A 63 1.94 -3.05 -6.98
C LYS A 63 1.05 -4.28 -7.11
N LYS A 64 0.79 -4.94 -6.01
CA LYS A 64 -0.14 -6.06 -5.92
C LYS A 64 -0.98 -5.87 -4.67
N ILE A 65 -2.28 -5.95 -4.83
CA ILE A 65 -3.22 -5.82 -3.73
C ILE A 65 -3.84 -7.18 -3.44
N ILE A 66 -3.81 -7.58 -2.19
CA ILE A 66 -4.34 -8.87 -1.74
C ILE A 66 -5.43 -8.60 -0.71
N ILE A 67 -6.62 -9.16 -0.94
CA ILE A 67 -7.69 -9.12 0.04
C ILE A 67 -7.63 -10.40 0.86
N PHE A 68 -7.42 -10.22 2.16
CA PHE A 68 -7.29 -11.32 3.11
C PHE A 68 -8.54 -11.39 3.98
N GLU A 69 -9.11 -12.58 4.11
CA GLU A 69 -10.28 -12.78 4.94
C GLU A 69 -10.30 -14.21 5.48
N GLY A 70 -10.51 -14.35 6.78
CA GLY A 70 -10.59 -15.66 7.42
C GLY A 70 -9.34 -16.50 7.26
N GLY A 71 -8.17 -15.85 7.24
CA GLY A 71 -6.90 -16.54 7.08
C GLY A 71 -6.60 -17.00 5.67
N LYS A 72 -7.38 -16.57 4.70
CA LYS A 72 -7.23 -16.96 3.30
C LYS A 72 -7.18 -15.76 2.38
N ILE A 73 -6.53 -15.93 1.24
CA ILE A 73 -6.56 -14.93 0.18
C ILE A 73 -7.89 -15.04 -0.54
N LYS A 74 -8.68 -13.97 -0.49
CA LYS A 74 -9.99 -13.92 -1.13
C LYS A 74 -9.87 -13.47 -2.59
N LYS A 75 -9.04 -12.48 -2.88
CA LYS A 75 -8.87 -11.94 -4.21
C LYS A 75 -7.53 -11.24 -4.33
N GLU A 76 -6.97 -11.20 -5.53
CA GLU A 76 -5.73 -10.51 -5.83
C GLU A 76 -5.92 -9.56 -7.01
N TYR A 77 -5.23 -8.41 -6.95
CA TYR A 77 -5.19 -7.42 -8.03
C TYR A 77 -3.75 -7.11 -8.35
N ASP A 78 -3.38 -7.18 -9.63
CA ASP A 78 -2.02 -6.89 -10.07
C ASP A 78 -1.97 -5.51 -10.72
N LEU A 79 -1.21 -4.60 -10.13
CA LEU A 79 -1.02 -3.24 -10.60
C LEU A 79 0.41 -2.99 -11.07
N ASN A 80 1.17 -4.03 -11.39
CA ASN A 80 2.58 -3.91 -11.78
C ASN A 80 2.78 -3.04 -13.03
N HIS A 81 1.79 -3.00 -13.92
CA HIS A 81 1.86 -2.19 -15.13
C HIS A 81 1.55 -0.72 -14.89
N GLU A 82 1.09 -0.36 -13.69
CA GLU A 82 0.82 1.02 -13.31
C GLU A 82 2.02 1.58 -12.57
N ASN A 83 2.40 2.83 -12.89
CA ASN A 83 3.46 3.49 -12.15
C ASN A 83 2.92 4.08 -10.84
N TYR A 84 3.81 4.63 -10.02
CA TYR A 84 3.41 5.19 -8.73
C TYR A 84 2.86 6.62 -8.83
N ASP A 85 2.87 7.23 -10.01
CA ASP A 85 2.21 8.51 -10.24
C ASP A 85 0.72 8.25 -10.46
N ARG A 86 0.04 7.86 -9.40
CA ARG A 86 -1.34 7.37 -9.44
C ARG A 86 -2.32 8.45 -9.02
N ASN A 87 -3.29 8.70 -9.86
CA ASN A 87 -4.43 9.53 -9.50
C ASN A 87 -5.60 8.62 -9.13
N ILE A 88 -5.86 8.47 -7.82
CA ILE A 88 -6.93 7.59 -7.34
C ILE A 88 -8.33 8.13 -7.65
N LEU A 89 -8.42 9.34 -8.18
CA LEU A 89 -9.67 9.91 -8.66
C LEU A 89 -9.91 9.63 -10.14
N SER A 90 -8.95 9.01 -10.83
CA SER A 90 -9.12 8.63 -12.23
C SER A 90 -10.15 7.50 -12.37
N PRO A 91 -10.80 7.39 -13.53
CA PRO A 91 -11.83 6.34 -13.73
C PRO A 91 -11.32 4.93 -13.45
N PHE A 92 -10.08 4.62 -13.82
CA PHE A 92 -9.50 3.31 -13.57
C PHE A 92 -9.47 2.98 -12.08
N PHE A 93 -8.96 3.89 -11.25
CA PHE A 93 -8.84 3.66 -9.82
C PHE A 93 -10.19 3.72 -9.10
N ILE A 94 -11.13 4.54 -9.58
CA ILE A 94 -12.48 4.57 -9.03
C ILE A 94 -13.17 3.22 -9.23
N GLU A 95 -13.08 2.65 -10.42
CA GLU A 95 -13.67 1.34 -10.70
C GLU A 95 -12.99 0.22 -9.91
N LEU A 96 -11.68 0.29 -9.79
CA LEU A 96 -10.92 -0.66 -9.00
C LEU A 96 -11.32 -0.61 -7.53
N LYS A 97 -11.49 0.59 -6.98
CA LYS A 97 -11.95 0.76 -5.60
C LYS A 97 -13.33 0.17 -5.39
N LYS A 98 -14.25 0.39 -6.35
CA LYS A 98 -15.59 -0.19 -6.29
C LYS A 98 -15.53 -1.72 -6.26
N ASP A 99 -14.69 -2.31 -7.10
CA ASP A 99 -14.55 -3.75 -7.15
C ASP A 99 -13.99 -4.31 -5.83
N ILE A 100 -13.00 -3.63 -5.26
CA ILE A 100 -12.43 -4.02 -3.97
C ILE A 100 -13.50 -3.95 -2.87
N LEU A 101 -14.27 -2.86 -2.82
CA LEU A 101 -15.34 -2.70 -1.86
C LEU A 101 -16.37 -3.82 -1.96
N ASN A 102 -16.77 -4.18 -3.18
CA ASN A 102 -17.71 -5.26 -3.40
C ASN A 102 -17.13 -6.60 -2.94
N SER A 103 -15.85 -6.84 -3.17
CA SER A 103 -15.19 -8.07 -2.75
C SER A 103 -15.14 -8.19 -1.22
N ILE A 104 -14.93 -7.08 -0.53
CA ILE A 104 -14.88 -7.07 0.94
C ILE A 104 -16.27 -7.30 1.54
N LYS A 105 -17.32 -6.72 0.94
CA LYS A 105 -18.69 -6.86 1.44
C LYS A 105 -19.29 -8.26 1.22
N ASN A 106 -18.79 -8.95 0.22
CA ASN A 106 -19.28 -10.28 -0.13
C ASN A 106 -18.34 -11.35 0.40
#